data_3ae4674ccb852c8a4cd08d1f979ee592
#
_entry.id   3ae4674ccb852c8a4cd08d1f979ee592
#
_cell.length_a   1.000
_cell.length_b   1.000
_cell.length_c   1.000
_cell.angle_alpha   90.00
_cell.angle_beta   90.00
_cell.angle_gamma   90.00
#
_symmetry.space_group_name_H-M   'P 1'
#
loop_
_entity.id
_entity.type
_entity.pdbx_description
1 polymer ?
#
loop_
_entity_poly.entity_id
_entity_poly.type
_entity_poly.pdbx_seq_one_letter_code
_entity_poly.pdbx_strand_id
1 'polypeptide(L)'
;MKNISKLLISTFAALFIFSGSANAHVTVKPSSSAPEAWETYTLKVPVEKETATTKVTLKIPEGITFESYQPVPGWKVTTEGDKEGHVKTVTWVATDEGISAGQFQQFLFVAQNPKEETNVAWDAFQYYEDGEIVEWSGDESSNLPHSVTEISVAPKAAAESTDHGHKNEADTNNSKTTDNAKDSVTTEGDSNQTLIITLAAISLILSIVALFAALRKNKK
;
A
#
# COMPACT_ATOMS: atom_id res chain seq x y z
N MET A 1 6.17 -30.55 -35.42
CA MET A 1 5.18 -29.55 -34.98
C MET A 1 4.50 -29.89 -33.66
N LYS A 2 4.18 -31.18 -33.35
CA LYS A 2 3.53 -31.58 -32.07
C LYS A 2 4.30 -31.26 -30.77
N ASN A 3 5.63 -31.19 -30.80
CA ASN A 3 6.45 -30.94 -29.59
C ASN A 3 6.62 -29.45 -29.26
N ILE A 4 6.52 -28.56 -30.25
CA ILE A 4 6.62 -27.10 -30.04
C ILE A 4 5.31 -26.60 -29.39
N SER A 5 4.18 -27.13 -29.81
CA SER A 5 2.88 -26.82 -29.20
C SER A 5 2.82 -27.19 -27.72
N LYS A 6 3.39 -28.34 -27.33
CA LYS A 6 3.44 -28.76 -25.91
C LYS A 6 4.36 -27.86 -25.09
N LEU A 7 5.46 -27.39 -25.67
CA LEU A 7 6.40 -26.46 -24.99
C LEU A 7 5.76 -25.10 -24.77
N LEU A 8 5.05 -24.57 -25.77
CA LEU A 8 4.34 -23.28 -25.65
C LEU A 8 3.21 -23.34 -24.61
N ILE A 9 2.46 -24.43 -24.55
CA ILE A 9 1.38 -24.62 -23.57
C ILE A 9 1.95 -24.72 -22.16
N SER A 10 3.09 -25.40 -21.94
CA SER A 10 3.71 -25.51 -20.60
C SER A 10 4.30 -24.18 -20.13
N THR A 11 4.86 -23.35 -21.05
CA THR A 11 5.39 -22.03 -20.70
C THR A 11 4.27 -21.04 -20.38
N PHE A 12 3.13 -21.11 -21.11
CA PHE A 12 1.97 -20.29 -20.84
C PHE A 12 1.28 -20.68 -19.52
N ALA A 13 1.20 -21.98 -19.21
CA ALA A 13 0.67 -22.46 -17.94
C ALA A 13 1.55 -22.06 -16.75
N ALA A 14 2.87 -22.02 -16.90
CA ALA A 14 3.81 -21.61 -15.85
C ALA A 14 3.68 -20.11 -15.51
N LEU A 15 3.30 -19.25 -16.47
CA LEU A 15 3.07 -17.81 -16.24
C LEU A 15 1.84 -17.53 -15.36
N PHE A 16 0.82 -18.39 -15.37
CA PHE A 16 -0.36 -18.24 -14.51
C PHE A 16 -0.15 -18.63 -13.04
N ILE A 17 0.94 -19.36 -12.71
CA ILE A 17 1.21 -19.82 -11.35
C ILE A 17 1.84 -18.69 -10.49
N PHE A 18 2.33 -17.61 -11.12
CA PHE A 18 2.93 -16.46 -10.44
C PHE A 18 1.95 -15.29 -10.17
N SER A 19 0.64 -15.49 -10.32
CA SER A 19 -0.35 -14.53 -9.82
C SER A 19 -0.38 -14.65 -8.29
N GLY A 20 0.60 -14.07 -7.62
CA GLY A 20 0.54 -13.86 -6.17
C GLY A 20 -0.70 -13.05 -5.84
N SER A 21 -1.51 -13.52 -4.91
CA SER A 21 -2.60 -12.73 -4.35
C SER A 21 -1.99 -11.45 -3.78
N ALA A 22 -2.28 -10.31 -4.38
CA ALA A 22 -1.95 -9.01 -3.82
C ALA A 22 -2.87 -8.80 -2.62
N ASN A 23 -2.45 -9.20 -1.41
CA ASN A 23 -3.19 -8.90 -0.20
C ASN A 23 -3.12 -7.40 0.06
N ALA A 24 -4.21 -6.68 -0.19
CA ALA A 24 -4.33 -5.28 0.16
C ALA A 24 -4.79 -5.16 1.62
N HIS A 25 -3.87 -4.84 2.51
CA HIS A 25 -4.15 -4.66 3.94
C HIS A 25 -5.02 -3.41 4.19
N VAL A 26 -5.80 -3.44 5.27
CA VAL A 26 -6.36 -2.23 5.84
C VAL A 26 -5.23 -1.36 6.38
N THR A 27 -5.25 -0.08 6.05
CA THR A 27 -4.19 0.86 6.44
C THR A 27 -4.75 2.15 7.00
N VAL A 28 -4.04 2.73 7.98
CA VAL A 28 -4.27 4.09 8.47
C VAL A 28 -3.07 4.95 8.09
N LYS A 29 -3.32 6.09 7.49
CA LYS A 29 -2.30 7.06 7.08
C LYS A 29 -2.59 8.43 7.70
N PRO A 30 -1.54 9.22 8.00
CA PRO A 30 -0.12 9.00 7.74
C PRO A 30 0.47 7.90 8.62
N SER A 31 1.58 7.28 8.16
CA SER A 31 2.31 6.27 8.94
C SER A 31 3.36 6.90 9.88
N SER A 32 3.52 8.22 9.85
CA SER A 32 4.38 8.96 10.75
C SER A 32 3.79 10.34 10.98
N SER A 33 3.85 10.83 12.23
CA SER A 33 3.35 12.15 12.61
C SER A 33 4.10 12.66 13.86
N ALA A 34 3.87 13.93 14.24
CA ALA A 34 4.49 14.54 15.40
C ALA A 34 3.65 14.36 16.68
N PRO A 35 4.28 14.37 17.89
CA PRO A 35 3.58 14.46 19.16
C PRO A 35 2.62 15.67 19.22
N GLU A 36 1.49 15.51 19.88
CA GLU A 36 0.45 16.54 20.07
C GLU A 36 -0.15 17.12 18.76
N ALA A 37 0.30 16.65 17.60
CA ALA A 37 -0.24 17.12 16.32
C ALA A 37 -1.73 16.76 16.16
N TRP A 38 -2.50 17.69 15.61
CA TRP A 38 -3.83 17.42 15.06
C TRP A 38 -3.66 16.88 13.65
N GLU A 39 -4.02 15.62 13.48
CA GLU A 39 -3.80 14.90 12.22
C GLU A 39 -5.11 14.52 11.55
N THR A 40 -5.14 14.62 10.23
CA THR A 40 -6.23 14.02 9.44
C THR A 40 -5.81 12.63 9.01
N TYR A 41 -6.32 11.63 9.69
CA TYR A 41 -6.08 10.23 9.38
C TYR A 41 -7.01 9.73 8.27
N THR A 42 -6.49 8.82 7.45
CA THR A 42 -7.26 8.11 6.43
C THR A 42 -7.19 6.61 6.70
N LEU A 43 -8.32 6.04 7.09
CA LEU A 43 -8.52 4.60 7.14
C LEU A 43 -8.92 4.13 5.73
N LYS A 44 -8.07 3.33 5.06
CA LYS A 44 -8.35 2.71 3.77
C LYS A 44 -8.68 1.23 3.97
N VAL A 45 -9.84 0.83 3.47
CA VAL A 45 -10.38 -0.54 3.59
C VAL A 45 -10.59 -1.11 2.20
N PRO A 46 -9.73 -2.01 1.72
CA PRO A 46 -9.91 -2.72 0.45
C PRO A 46 -10.79 -3.96 0.62
N VAL A 47 -11.40 -4.43 -0.46
CA VAL A 47 -12.15 -5.69 -0.53
C VAL A 47 -11.57 -6.58 -1.61
N GLU A 48 -10.98 -7.70 -1.18
CA GLU A 48 -10.38 -8.70 -2.07
C GLU A 48 -11.27 -9.94 -2.22
N LYS A 49 -12.30 -10.07 -1.36
CA LYS A 49 -13.28 -11.15 -1.40
C LYS A 49 -14.40 -10.81 -2.39
N GLU A 50 -15.07 -11.86 -2.86
CA GLU A 50 -16.26 -11.72 -3.71
C GLU A 50 -17.48 -11.15 -2.94
N THR A 51 -17.41 -11.12 -1.60
CA THR A 51 -18.47 -10.65 -0.70
C THR A 51 -18.21 -9.21 -0.28
N ALA A 52 -19.23 -8.37 -0.28
CA ALA A 52 -19.11 -6.95 0.07
C ALA A 52 -18.82 -6.74 1.56
N THR A 53 -18.05 -5.68 1.86
CA THR A 53 -17.86 -5.17 3.22
C THR A 53 -19.01 -4.22 3.58
N THR A 54 -19.77 -4.55 4.62
CA THR A 54 -20.96 -3.79 5.02
C THR A 54 -20.76 -2.99 6.31
N LYS A 55 -19.73 -3.30 7.11
CA LYS A 55 -19.40 -2.56 8.32
C LYS A 55 -17.90 -2.58 8.55
N VAL A 56 -17.39 -1.47 9.08
CA VAL A 56 -15.99 -1.31 9.49
C VAL A 56 -15.96 -0.68 10.87
N THR A 57 -15.21 -1.26 11.80
CA THR A 57 -14.96 -0.70 13.13
C THR A 57 -13.47 -0.44 13.31
N LEU A 58 -13.12 0.76 13.72
CA LEU A 58 -11.76 1.15 14.10
C LEU A 58 -11.70 1.35 15.60
N LYS A 59 -10.77 0.70 16.30
CA LYS A 59 -10.44 1.03 17.68
C LYS A 59 -9.53 2.24 17.68
N ILE A 60 -9.83 3.19 18.56
CA ILE A 60 -8.97 4.34 18.81
C ILE A 60 -7.92 3.92 19.82
N PRO A 61 -6.63 3.97 19.44
CA PRO A 61 -5.55 3.55 20.32
C PRO A 61 -5.43 4.43 21.56
N GLU A 62 -4.81 3.88 22.60
CA GLU A 62 -4.52 4.64 23.81
C GLU A 62 -3.61 5.82 23.50
N GLY A 63 -3.90 6.97 24.13
CA GLY A 63 -3.18 8.24 23.90
C GLY A 63 -3.66 9.05 22.71
N ILE A 64 -4.41 8.47 21.79
CA ILE A 64 -5.07 9.20 20.67
C ILE A 64 -6.40 9.77 21.18
N THR A 65 -6.64 11.04 20.87
CA THR A 65 -7.92 11.70 21.12
C THR A 65 -8.67 11.90 19.81
N PHE A 66 -9.72 11.11 19.59
CA PHE A 66 -10.58 11.26 18.40
C PHE A 66 -11.42 12.53 18.53
N GLU A 67 -11.53 13.30 17.43
CA GLU A 67 -12.26 14.57 17.43
C GLU A 67 -13.49 14.53 16.50
N SER A 68 -13.27 14.19 15.23
CA SER A 68 -14.32 14.28 14.23
C SER A 68 -14.06 13.33 13.05
N TYR A 69 -15.06 13.14 12.22
CA TYR A 69 -14.95 12.34 11.00
C TYR A 69 -15.57 13.05 9.80
N GLN A 70 -15.10 12.76 8.62
CA GLN A 70 -15.73 13.19 7.39
C GLN A 70 -16.94 12.30 7.07
N PRO A 71 -18.14 12.87 6.88
CA PRO A 71 -19.28 12.11 6.41
C PRO A 71 -19.02 11.48 5.04
N VAL A 72 -19.38 10.20 4.89
CA VAL A 72 -19.27 9.46 3.62
C VAL A 72 -20.68 9.08 3.17
N PRO A 73 -21.12 9.48 1.96
CA PRO A 73 -22.40 9.06 1.42
C PRO A 73 -22.53 7.53 1.42
N GLY A 74 -23.70 7.00 1.77
CA GLY A 74 -23.91 5.54 1.89
C GLY A 74 -23.39 4.93 3.18
N TRP A 75 -22.89 5.74 4.14
CA TRP A 75 -22.37 5.22 5.42
C TRP A 75 -22.92 5.99 6.61
N LYS A 76 -23.37 5.26 7.62
CA LYS A 76 -23.76 5.79 8.92
C LYS A 76 -22.63 5.55 9.92
N VAL A 77 -22.26 6.59 10.69
CA VAL A 77 -21.22 6.51 11.70
C VAL A 77 -21.83 6.45 13.10
N THR A 78 -21.26 5.60 13.95
CA THR A 78 -21.52 5.56 15.40
C THR A 78 -20.19 5.53 16.14
N THR A 79 -20.15 6.17 17.29
CA THR A 79 -18.98 6.16 18.18
C THR A 79 -19.37 5.60 19.53
N GLU A 80 -18.47 4.84 20.15
CA GLU A 80 -18.60 4.35 21.51
C GLU A 80 -17.45 4.88 22.34
N GLY A 81 -17.72 5.37 23.54
CA GLY A 81 -16.73 5.97 24.41
C GLY A 81 -16.66 5.30 25.79
N ASP A 82 -15.65 5.73 26.57
CA ASP A 82 -15.57 5.40 27.98
C ASP A 82 -16.47 6.31 28.84
N LYS A 83 -16.41 6.11 30.17
CA LYS A 83 -17.19 6.90 31.11
C LYS A 83 -16.77 8.36 31.21
N GLU A 84 -15.55 8.65 30.80
CA GLU A 84 -14.95 10.00 30.72
C GLU A 84 -15.35 10.72 29.42
N GLY A 85 -16.00 10.02 28.48
CA GLY A 85 -16.43 10.58 27.19
C GLY A 85 -15.40 10.48 26.08
N HIS A 86 -14.26 9.81 26.30
CA HIS A 86 -13.27 9.60 25.26
C HIS A 86 -13.76 8.50 24.31
N VAL A 87 -13.78 8.79 23.02
CA VAL A 87 -14.14 7.81 21.98
C VAL A 87 -13.12 6.67 21.95
N LYS A 88 -13.58 5.44 22.05
CA LYS A 88 -12.78 4.21 22.02
C LYS A 88 -12.96 3.42 20.73
N THR A 89 -14.12 3.54 20.09
CA THR A 89 -14.38 2.92 18.81
C THR A 89 -15.17 3.85 17.90
N VAL A 90 -14.88 3.76 16.60
CA VAL A 90 -15.66 4.40 15.54
C VAL A 90 -16.11 3.31 14.58
N THR A 91 -17.40 3.25 14.31
CA THR A 91 -17.99 2.24 13.43
C THR A 91 -18.72 2.90 12.27
N TRP A 92 -18.36 2.52 11.07
CA TRP A 92 -19.04 2.86 9.82
C TRP A 92 -19.91 1.67 9.40
N VAL A 93 -21.19 1.90 9.17
CA VAL A 93 -22.15 0.88 8.73
C VAL A 93 -22.72 1.35 7.38
N ALA A 94 -22.61 0.51 6.37
CA ALA A 94 -23.18 0.79 5.04
C ALA A 94 -24.72 0.90 5.16
N THR A 95 -25.29 1.87 4.46
CA THR A 95 -26.74 2.04 4.28
C THR A 95 -27.22 1.51 2.95
N ASP A 96 -26.27 1.07 2.11
CA ASP A 96 -26.46 0.46 0.79
C ASP A 96 -25.63 -0.82 0.68
N GLU A 97 -25.13 -1.15 -0.53
CA GLU A 97 -24.37 -2.39 -0.82
C GLU A 97 -22.98 -2.44 -0.14
N GLY A 98 -22.49 -1.32 0.40
CA GLY A 98 -21.17 -1.26 1.02
C GLY A 98 -20.02 -1.22 0.00
N ILE A 99 -18.89 -1.87 0.33
CA ILE A 99 -17.69 -1.91 -0.53
C ILE A 99 -17.69 -3.25 -1.27
N SER A 100 -17.92 -3.24 -2.58
CA SER A 100 -17.95 -4.44 -3.39
C SER A 100 -16.56 -5.01 -3.69
N ALA A 101 -16.51 -6.25 -4.18
CA ALA A 101 -15.26 -6.92 -4.58
C ALA A 101 -14.42 -6.06 -5.54
N GLY A 102 -13.10 -6.00 -5.29
CA GLY A 102 -12.15 -5.22 -6.08
C GLY A 102 -12.19 -3.71 -5.86
N GLN A 103 -13.06 -3.23 -4.96
CA GLN A 103 -13.15 -1.83 -4.58
C GLN A 103 -12.42 -1.57 -3.27
N PHE A 104 -12.27 -0.29 -2.92
CA PHE A 104 -11.86 0.16 -1.59
C PHE A 104 -12.65 1.40 -1.18
N GLN A 105 -12.78 1.61 0.13
CA GLN A 105 -13.33 2.83 0.71
C GLN A 105 -12.28 3.51 1.59
N GLN A 106 -12.31 4.83 1.61
CA GLN A 106 -11.54 5.64 2.55
C GLN A 106 -12.48 6.34 3.52
N PHE A 107 -12.12 6.29 4.80
CA PHE A 107 -12.80 6.99 5.89
C PHE A 107 -11.81 7.96 6.53
N LEU A 108 -12.09 9.24 6.42
CA LEU A 108 -11.24 10.29 6.99
C LEU A 108 -11.75 10.70 8.35
N PHE A 109 -10.83 10.89 9.28
CA PHE A 109 -11.13 11.37 10.62
C PHE A 109 -9.99 12.24 11.15
N VAL A 110 -10.32 13.12 12.08
CA VAL A 110 -9.34 13.98 12.77
C VAL A 110 -9.14 13.45 14.18
N ALA A 111 -7.88 13.35 14.57
CA ALA A 111 -7.50 12.98 15.92
C ALA A 111 -6.23 13.71 16.36
N GLN A 112 -6.08 13.91 17.66
CA GLN A 112 -4.86 14.45 18.26
C GLN A 112 -3.96 13.32 18.71
N ASN A 113 -2.68 13.44 18.39
CA ASN A 113 -1.64 12.50 18.78
C ASN A 113 -1.30 12.58 20.26
N PRO A 114 -0.75 11.50 20.86
CA PRO A 114 -0.21 11.54 22.23
C PRO A 114 0.95 12.53 22.33
N LYS A 115 1.25 12.91 23.57
CA LYS A 115 2.38 13.79 23.88
C LYS A 115 3.72 13.07 23.75
N GLU A 116 3.72 11.79 24.07
CA GLU A 116 4.91 10.94 24.10
C GLU A 116 5.21 10.36 22.71
N GLU A 117 6.48 10.27 22.38
CA GLU A 117 6.93 9.51 21.20
C GLU A 117 6.58 8.03 21.39
N THR A 118 5.86 7.44 20.42
CA THR A 118 5.41 6.06 20.51
C THR A 118 4.97 5.54 19.14
N ASN A 119 4.82 4.21 19.04
CA ASN A 119 4.14 3.57 17.92
C ASN A 119 2.68 3.35 18.29
N VAL A 120 1.79 3.92 17.48
CA VAL A 120 0.34 3.79 17.63
C VAL A 120 -0.17 2.70 16.71
N ALA A 121 -0.73 1.63 17.30
CA ALA A 121 -1.29 0.51 16.56
C ALA A 121 -2.81 0.68 16.38
N TRP A 122 -3.28 0.61 15.14
CA TRP A 122 -4.68 0.79 14.77
C TRP A 122 -5.33 -0.55 14.48
N ASP A 123 -6.10 -1.07 15.43
CA ASP A 123 -6.89 -2.28 15.22
C ASP A 123 -8.16 -1.96 14.44
N ALA A 124 -8.38 -2.65 13.33
CA ALA A 124 -9.58 -2.49 12.51
C ALA A 124 -10.30 -3.83 12.31
N PHE A 125 -11.62 -3.78 12.27
CA PHE A 125 -12.49 -4.96 12.10
C PHE A 125 -13.36 -4.72 10.86
N GLN A 126 -13.24 -5.62 9.90
CA GLN A 126 -13.95 -5.56 8.64
C GLN A 126 -15.00 -6.67 8.59
N TYR A 127 -16.28 -6.27 8.47
CA TYR A 127 -17.42 -7.18 8.49
C TYR A 127 -17.98 -7.31 7.09
N TYR A 128 -18.11 -8.55 6.67
CA TYR A 128 -18.64 -8.89 5.36
C TYR A 128 -20.14 -9.23 5.42
N GLU A 129 -20.81 -9.15 4.28
CA GLU A 129 -22.24 -9.44 4.15
C GLU A 129 -22.59 -10.89 4.54
N ASP A 130 -21.67 -11.84 4.31
CA ASP A 130 -21.81 -13.25 4.66
C ASP A 130 -21.65 -13.56 6.16
N GLY A 131 -21.37 -12.51 6.97
CA GLY A 131 -21.17 -12.61 8.42
C GLY A 131 -19.72 -12.89 8.83
N GLU A 132 -18.80 -13.06 7.90
CA GLU A 132 -17.39 -13.18 8.22
C GLU A 132 -16.83 -11.86 8.74
N ILE A 133 -15.89 -11.95 9.69
CA ILE A 133 -15.17 -10.80 10.28
C ILE A 133 -13.69 -11.04 10.05
N VAL A 134 -13.03 -10.06 9.43
CA VAL A 134 -11.57 -10.02 9.33
C VAL A 134 -11.02 -9.00 10.32
N GLU A 135 -10.17 -9.48 11.23
CA GLU A 135 -9.58 -8.69 12.31
C GLU A 135 -8.16 -8.27 11.94
N TRP A 136 -7.98 -7.03 11.56
CA TRP A 136 -6.68 -6.40 11.27
C TRP A 136 -6.08 -5.88 12.58
N SER A 137 -5.63 -6.81 13.43
CA SER A 137 -5.15 -6.54 14.80
C SER A 137 -3.89 -7.33 15.17
N GLY A 138 -3.32 -8.06 14.22
CA GLY A 138 -2.09 -8.81 14.42
C GLY A 138 -0.85 -7.92 14.43
N ASP A 139 0.28 -8.46 14.89
CA ASP A 139 1.58 -7.82 14.77
C ASP A 139 2.08 -7.78 13.30
N GLU A 140 3.22 -7.13 13.06
CA GLU A 140 3.80 -6.94 11.72
C GLU A 140 4.07 -8.27 10.97
N SER A 141 4.31 -9.35 11.69
CA SER A 141 4.57 -10.68 11.12
C SER A 141 3.30 -11.47 10.78
N SER A 142 2.14 -10.97 11.20
CA SER A 142 0.84 -11.59 10.95
C SER A 142 0.42 -11.44 9.49
N ASN A 143 -0.45 -12.36 9.03
CA ASN A 143 -1.14 -12.22 7.75
C ASN A 143 -2.19 -11.09 7.76
N LEU A 144 -2.65 -10.67 8.94
CA LEU A 144 -3.65 -9.62 9.16
C LEU A 144 -3.09 -8.57 10.15
N PRO A 145 -2.01 -7.86 9.79
CA PRO A 145 -1.38 -6.92 10.71
C PRO A 145 -2.24 -5.69 10.91
N HIS A 146 -2.16 -5.09 12.11
CA HIS A 146 -2.68 -3.75 12.32
C HIS A 146 -1.83 -2.70 11.57
N SER A 147 -2.43 -1.56 11.26
CA SER A 147 -1.67 -0.42 10.76
C SER A 147 -0.96 0.30 11.90
N VAL A 148 0.24 0.83 11.65
CA VAL A 148 1.04 1.54 12.66
C VAL A 148 1.30 2.97 12.19
N THR A 149 1.19 3.92 13.14
CA THR A 149 1.68 5.30 12.99
C THR A 149 2.80 5.53 14.00
N GLU A 150 3.97 5.90 13.52
CA GLU A 150 5.10 6.32 14.34
C GLU A 150 4.90 7.78 14.76
N ILE A 151 4.82 8.03 16.06
CA ILE A 151 4.76 9.38 16.62
C ILE A 151 6.15 9.75 17.11
N SER A 152 6.82 10.70 16.44
CA SER A 152 8.18 11.11 16.75
C SER A 152 8.41 12.59 16.44
N VAL A 153 9.35 13.23 17.14
CA VAL A 153 9.71 14.66 16.94
C VAL A 153 10.39 14.93 15.59
N ALA A 154 10.92 13.89 14.95
CA ALA A 154 11.46 13.96 13.60
C ALA A 154 10.69 12.98 12.69
N PRO A 155 9.43 13.27 12.37
CA PRO A 155 8.62 12.37 11.57
C PRO A 155 9.33 12.12 10.24
N LYS A 156 9.54 10.85 9.93
CA LYS A 156 10.08 10.43 8.64
C LYS A 156 9.09 10.89 7.59
N ALA A 157 9.49 11.83 6.73
CA ALA A 157 8.63 12.28 5.64
C ALA A 157 8.04 11.05 4.96
N ALA A 158 6.71 10.92 4.99
CA ALA A 158 6.04 9.82 4.32
C ALA A 158 6.50 9.84 2.87
N ALA A 159 7.16 8.78 2.43
CA ALA A 159 7.48 8.60 1.02
C ALA A 159 6.15 8.36 0.31
N GLU A 160 5.43 9.44 0.03
CA GLU A 160 4.36 9.41 -0.96
C GLU A 160 5.02 9.10 -2.30
N SER A 161 4.75 7.92 -2.81
CA SER A 161 5.01 7.58 -4.18
C SER A 161 4.09 8.42 -5.07
N THR A 162 4.45 9.69 -5.26
CA THR A 162 3.88 10.54 -6.31
C THR A 162 4.60 10.22 -7.61
N ASP A 163 4.13 9.19 -8.28
CA ASP A 163 4.34 9.05 -9.71
C ASP A 163 3.30 9.93 -10.43
N HIS A 164 3.64 11.19 -10.67
CA HIS A 164 3.03 12.00 -11.71
C HIS A 164 4.08 12.98 -12.24
N GLY A 165 4.74 12.55 -13.31
CA GLY A 165 5.50 13.43 -14.16
C GLY A 165 4.58 14.47 -14.82
N HIS A 166 4.73 15.72 -14.42
CA HIS A 166 4.41 16.86 -15.26
C HIS A 166 5.62 17.80 -15.31
N LYS A 167 6.32 17.73 -16.44
CA LYS A 167 7.18 18.80 -16.89
C LYS A 167 6.30 20.02 -17.17
N ASN A 168 6.57 21.11 -16.52
CA ASN A 168 6.27 22.43 -17.03
C ASN A 168 7.59 23.20 -17.12
N GLU A 169 8.00 23.44 -18.34
CA GLU A 169 9.00 24.45 -18.69
C GLU A 169 8.41 25.82 -18.46
N ALA A 170 9.12 26.67 -17.75
CA ALA A 170 9.05 28.10 -17.92
C ALA A 170 10.39 28.72 -17.51
N ASP A 171 11.04 29.17 -18.53
CA ASP A 171 12.17 30.06 -18.70
C ASP A 171 12.31 31.18 -17.64
N THR A 172 13.54 31.45 -17.17
CA THR A 172 14.20 32.73 -17.32
C THR A 172 15.58 32.79 -16.63
N ASN A 173 16.62 32.85 -17.47
CA ASN A 173 17.88 33.61 -17.41
C ASN A 173 18.46 34.09 -16.06
N ASN A 174 19.68 33.79 -15.69
CA ASN A 174 20.90 34.48 -16.09
C ASN A 174 22.11 34.16 -15.19
N SER A 175 23.24 33.97 -15.86
CA SER A 175 24.64 34.32 -15.55
C SER A 175 25.49 33.47 -14.59
N LYS A 176 26.40 32.72 -15.23
CA LYS A 176 27.89 32.80 -15.17
C LYS A 176 28.58 32.67 -13.82
N THR A 177 29.44 31.72 -13.55
CA THR A 177 30.81 31.55 -14.03
C THR A 177 31.49 30.41 -13.23
N THR A 178 32.14 29.47 -13.97
CA THR A 178 33.48 28.85 -13.78
C THR A 178 33.88 28.25 -12.42
N ASP A 179 34.22 27.06 -12.30
CA ASP A 179 35.33 26.20 -12.54
C ASP A 179 35.41 24.98 -11.62
N ASN A 180 35.74 23.86 -12.26
CA ASN A 180 36.58 22.76 -11.80
C ASN A 180 36.51 22.15 -10.40
N ALA A 181 36.17 20.90 -10.33
CA ALA A 181 37.04 19.74 -10.04
C ALA A 181 36.21 18.55 -9.58
N LYS A 182 36.22 17.51 -10.39
CA LYS A 182 36.64 16.14 -10.11
C LYS A 182 36.53 15.69 -8.63
N ASP A 183 35.59 14.78 -8.28
CA ASP A 183 35.94 13.39 -8.03
C ASP A 183 34.80 12.57 -7.39
N SER A 184 34.77 11.33 -7.84
CA SER A 184 34.29 10.11 -7.17
C SER A 184 32.85 10.09 -6.62
N VAL A 185 31.95 9.68 -7.48
CA VAL A 185 30.69 9.01 -7.13
C VAL A 185 31.02 7.62 -6.57
N THR A 186 30.93 7.45 -5.27
CA THR A 186 30.78 6.11 -4.66
C THR A 186 29.31 5.79 -4.67
N THR A 187 28.89 5.03 -5.68
CA THR A 187 27.54 4.46 -5.76
C THR A 187 27.52 3.21 -4.88
N GLU A 188 27.01 3.30 -3.68
CA GLU A 188 26.48 2.13 -3.00
C GLU A 188 25.13 1.80 -3.64
N GLY A 189 25.20 1.03 -4.72
CA GLY A 189 24.03 0.57 -5.46
C GLY A 189 23.42 -0.66 -4.84
N ASP A 190 22.17 -0.52 -4.58
CA ASP A 190 21.12 -1.47 -4.29
C ASP A 190 21.37 -2.85 -4.93
N SER A 191 21.76 -3.84 -4.11
CA SER A 191 22.12 -5.19 -4.56
C SER A 191 20.94 -5.92 -5.25
N ASN A 192 19.71 -5.53 -4.96
CA ASN A 192 18.52 -6.11 -5.56
C ASN A 192 18.27 -5.63 -6.99
N GLN A 193 18.59 -4.39 -7.31
CA GLN A 193 18.41 -3.84 -8.64
C GLN A 193 19.38 -4.49 -9.65
N THR A 194 20.63 -4.73 -9.24
CA THR A 194 21.63 -5.44 -10.05
C THR A 194 21.21 -6.89 -10.32
N LEU A 195 20.59 -7.56 -9.33
CA LEU A 195 20.14 -8.94 -9.45
C LEU A 195 18.95 -9.05 -10.43
N ILE A 196 18.03 -8.10 -10.41
CA ILE A 196 16.88 -8.04 -11.33
C ILE A 196 17.36 -7.80 -12.77
N ILE A 197 18.30 -6.87 -12.98
CA ILE A 197 18.85 -6.56 -14.31
C ILE A 197 19.61 -7.77 -14.87
N THR A 198 20.39 -8.47 -14.05
CA THR A 198 21.13 -9.67 -14.50
C THR A 198 20.21 -10.82 -14.87
N LEU A 199 19.13 -11.07 -14.09
CA LEU A 199 18.12 -12.08 -14.42
C LEU A 199 17.36 -11.75 -15.71
N ALA A 200 17.02 -10.47 -15.93
CA ALA A 200 16.37 -10.03 -17.16
C ALA A 200 17.27 -10.21 -18.38
N ALA A 201 18.56 -9.91 -18.25
CA ALA A 201 19.53 -10.10 -19.34
C ALA A 201 19.71 -11.58 -19.69
N ILE A 202 19.80 -12.47 -18.70
CA ILE A 202 19.91 -13.92 -18.89
C ILE A 202 18.67 -14.48 -19.60
N SER A 203 17.47 -14.05 -19.20
CA SER A 203 16.21 -14.49 -19.83
C SER A 203 16.11 -14.06 -21.30
N LEU A 204 16.57 -12.85 -21.62
CA LEU A 204 16.62 -12.33 -22.99
C LEU A 204 17.57 -13.17 -23.87
N ILE A 205 18.78 -13.48 -23.38
CA ILE A 205 19.76 -14.30 -24.09
C ILE A 205 19.20 -15.71 -24.35
N LEU A 206 18.58 -16.34 -23.35
CA LEU A 206 17.97 -17.67 -23.50
C LEU A 206 16.84 -17.67 -24.53
N SER A 207 16.02 -16.62 -24.58
CA SER A 207 14.96 -16.50 -25.57
C SER A 207 15.49 -16.33 -27.00
N ILE A 208 16.57 -15.58 -27.19
CA ILE A 208 17.24 -15.40 -28.49
C ILE A 208 17.87 -16.74 -28.97
N VAL A 209 18.53 -17.47 -28.06
CA VAL A 209 19.11 -18.78 -28.37
C VAL A 209 18.03 -19.80 -28.76
N ALA A 210 16.92 -19.82 -28.03
CA ALA A 210 15.78 -20.70 -28.33
C ALA A 210 15.16 -20.37 -29.70
N LEU A 211 15.02 -19.09 -30.05
CA LEU A 211 14.52 -18.64 -31.33
C LEU A 211 15.45 -19.05 -32.46
N PHE A 212 16.77 -18.88 -32.29
CA PHE A 212 17.77 -19.26 -33.29
C PHE A 212 17.80 -20.77 -33.51
N ALA A 213 17.71 -21.57 -32.44
CA ALA A 213 17.61 -23.02 -32.53
C ALA A 213 16.33 -23.49 -33.25
N ALA A 214 15.21 -22.83 -33.01
CA ALA A 214 13.94 -23.11 -33.69
C ALA A 214 14.01 -22.83 -35.19
N LEU A 215 14.59 -21.69 -35.58
CA LEU A 215 14.76 -21.30 -37.00
C LEU A 215 15.73 -22.22 -37.75
N ARG A 216 16.79 -22.70 -37.10
CA ARG A 216 17.76 -23.64 -37.68
C ARG A 216 17.19 -25.02 -37.94
N LYS A 217 16.24 -25.47 -37.07
CA LYS A 217 15.55 -26.76 -37.20
C LYS A 217 14.51 -26.78 -38.33
N ASN A 218 14.05 -25.61 -38.77
CA ASN A 218 13.04 -25.48 -39.83
C ASN A 218 13.66 -25.39 -41.25
N LYS A 219 15.01 -25.38 -41.35
CA LYS A 219 15.77 -25.33 -42.63
C LYS A 219 16.32 -26.71 -43.05
N LYS A 220 15.97 -27.77 -42.31
CA LYS A 220 16.19 -29.18 -42.72
C LYS A 220 14.84 -29.82 -42.95
#